data_809118c2dafac34d54f64a3061be4cff
#
_entry.id   809118c2dafac34d54f64a3061be4cff
#
_cell.length_a   1.000
_cell.length_b   1.000
_cell.length_c   1.000
_cell.angle_alpha   90.00
_cell.angle_beta   90.00
_cell.angle_gamma   90.00
#
_symmetry.space_group_name_H-M   'P 1'
#
loop_
_entity.id
_entity.type
_entity.pdbx_description
1 polymer ?
#
loop_
_entity_poly.entity_id
_entity_poly.type
_entity_poly.pdbx_seq_one_letter_code
_entity_poly.pdbx_strand_id
1 'polypeptide(L)'
;MSKLAKVCAVFLPIGFVFSVVGGIIMSISESPDFDGSTDYEVAYTTMTYDDEYNEECDDGSAITYSSNEADSIVLNCKAATINLFKCEKYLVNTDELDSNDLSVTNSDGTLNVNYSKEAIEDTDGDPLSIGIPKSCKNITIKCNAGDITIDEFMGNTIEISVDCGNIEISNSTVSDSCVINNTLGNAYFYGSDITGLNADMVSGNISIYSTMLSGSNKLNVDVGNAYLTFKGYPSDYTINANVKVGEIECDYDLSENTYSDDKIDISILAGNCSIDFYNEYNE
;
A
#
# COMPACT_ATOMS: atom_id res chain seq x y z
N MET A 1 -7.60 36.38 20.45
CA MET A 1 -8.26 35.05 20.59
C MET A 1 -8.06 34.55 22.01
N SER A 2 -9.13 34.20 22.72
CA SER A 2 -9.06 33.69 24.08
C SER A 2 -8.38 32.31 24.10
N LYS A 3 -7.79 31.91 25.25
CA LYS A 3 -7.20 30.60 25.42
C LYS A 3 -8.19 29.46 25.08
N LEU A 4 -9.48 29.67 25.35
CA LEU A 4 -10.57 28.75 25.05
C LEU A 4 -10.77 28.58 23.53
N ALA A 5 -10.66 29.64 22.72
CA ALA A 5 -10.80 29.59 21.28
C ALA A 5 -9.64 28.84 20.61
N LYS A 6 -8.44 28.89 21.20
CA LYS A 6 -7.28 28.10 20.71
C LYS A 6 -7.44 26.62 21.03
N VAL A 7 -7.98 26.28 22.19
CA VAL A 7 -8.25 24.89 22.59
C VAL A 7 -9.35 24.32 21.70
N CYS A 8 -10.45 25.03 21.45
CA CYS A 8 -11.51 24.58 20.55
C CYS A 8 -11.00 24.41 19.09
N ALA A 9 -10.07 25.25 18.63
CA ALA A 9 -9.51 25.14 17.28
C ALA A 9 -8.62 23.90 17.09
N VAL A 10 -8.07 23.36 18.17
CA VAL A 10 -7.26 22.12 18.14
C VAL A 10 -8.14 20.87 18.30
N PHE A 11 -9.15 20.94 19.17
CA PHE A 11 -10.01 19.77 19.46
C PHE A 11 -11.14 19.54 18.46
N LEU A 12 -11.59 20.57 17.73
CA LEU A 12 -12.62 20.43 16.70
C LEU A 12 -12.17 19.54 15.51
N PRO A 13 -10.97 19.69 14.94
CA PRO A 13 -10.48 18.76 13.94
C PRO A 13 -10.29 17.33 14.47
N ILE A 14 -9.75 17.18 15.69
CA ILE A 14 -9.57 15.88 16.32
C ILE A 14 -10.92 15.20 16.59
N GLY A 15 -11.91 15.95 17.10
CA GLY A 15 -13.26 15.44 17.31
C GLY A 15 -13.96 15.02 16.01
N PHE A 16 -13.70 15.72 14.89
CA PHE A 16 -14.23 15.36 13.58
C PHE A 16 -13.58 14.07 13.03
N VAL A 17 -12.27 13.92 13.18
CA VAL A 17 -11.55 12.68 12.81
C VAL A 17 -12.09 11.50 13.64
N PHE A 18 -12.24 11.64 14.95
CA PHE A 18 -12.81 10.59 15.80
C PHE A 18 -14.28 10.28 15.46
N SER A 19 -15.08 11.25 15.02
CA SER A 19 -16.47 11.00 14.61
C SER A 19 -16.58 10.27 13.27
N VAL A 20 -15.67 10.54 12.33
CA VAL A 20 -15.59 9.83 11.04
C VAL A 20 -15.06 8.41 11.25
N VAL A 21 -13.97 8.25 12.00
CA VAL A 21 -13.42 6.92 12.34
C VAL A 21 -14.41 6.13 13.21
N GLY A 22 -15.06 6.75 14.18
CA GLY A 22 -16.09 6.13 15.01
C GLY A 22 -17.33 5.73 14.20
N GLY A 23 -17.73 6.51 13.18
CA GLY A 23 -18.81 6.18 12.25
C GLY A 23 -18.51 4.97 11.38
N ILE A 24 -17.27 4.85 10.90
CA ILE A 24 -16.79 3.70 10.14
C ILE A 24 -16.72 2.46 11.02
N ILE A 25 -16.21 2.56 12.26
CA ILE A 25 -16.17 1.46 13.21
C ILE A 25 -17.59 1.00 13.60
N MET A 26 -18.56 1.92 13.80
CA MET A 26 -19.94 1.53 14.07
C MET A 26 -20.65 0.90 12.87
N SER A 27 -20.33 1.27 11.64
CA SER A 27 -20.90 0.62 10.45
C SER A 27 -20.35 -0.78 10.21
N ILE A 28 -19.17 -1.11 10.77
CA ILE A 28 -18.59 -2.46 10.73
C ILE A 28 -19.11 -3.33 11.89
N SER A 29 -19.55 -2.72 13.01
CA SER A 29 -20.02 -3.44 14.20
C SER A 29 -21.49 -3.93 14.15
N GLU A 30 -22.25 -3.58 13.12
CA GLU A 30 -23.61 -4.08 12.89
C GLU A 30 -23.65 -5.31 11.97
N SER A 31 -22.64 -6.17 11.98
CA SER A 31 -22.81 -7.49 11.40
C SER A 31 -23.43 -8.47 12.39
N PRO A 32 -24.39 -9.30 11.93
CA PRO A 32 -25.20 -10.15 12.79
C PRO A 32 -24.37 -11.29 13.39
N ASP A 33 -24.66 -11.58 14.65
CA ASP A 33 -24.33 -12.78 15.41
C ASP A 33 -22.99 -13.48 15.06
N PHE A 34 -21.96 -13.10 15.80
CA PHE A 34 -20.68 -13.80 15.84
C PHE A 34 -20.87 -15.14 16.62
N ASP A 35 -21.18 -16.18 15.92
CA ASP A 35 -20.98 -17.54 16.39
C ASP A 35 -19.51 -17.91 16.13
N GLY A 36 -18.77 -18.18 17.17
CA GLY A 36 -17.32 -18.34 17.21
C GLY A 36 -16.66 -19.42 16.34
N SER A 37 -17.09 -19.59 15.11
CA SER A 37 -16.40 -20.35 14.08
C SER A 37 -15.68 -19.38 13.14
N THR A 38 -14.37 -19.28 13.31
CA THR A 38 -13.47 -18.43 12.56
C THR A 38 -13.20 -18.99 11.15
N ASP A 39 -14.15 -18.80 10.24
CA ASP A 39 -13.84 -18.80 8.82
C ASP A 39 -14.00 -17.38 8.31
N TYR A 40 -12.94 -16.57 8.40
CA TYR A 40 -12.84 -15.36 7.63
C TYR A 40 -12.58 -15.74 6.18
N GLU A 41 -13.64 -16.06 5.43
CA GLU A 41 -13.62 -15.79 4.00
C GLU A 41 -13.56 -14.27 3.83
N VAL A 42 -12.36 -13.72 3.89
CA VAL A 42 -12.10 -12.47 3.22
C VAL A 42 -12.41 -12.77 1.76
N ALA A 43 -13.50 -12.23 1.24
CA ALA A 43 -13.80 -12.29 -0.17
C ALA A 43 -12.69 -11.50 -0.88
N TYR A 44 -11.54 -12.13 -1.07
CA TYR A 44 -10.60 -11.73 -2.08
C TYR A 44 -11.36 -11.89 -3.39
N THR A 45 -11.70 -10.79 -4.02
CA THR A 45 -11.90 -10.83 -5.45
C THR A 45 -10.50 -11.15 -5.98
N THR A 46 -10.15 -12.45 -5.97
CA THR A 46 -9.09 -12.96 -6.81
C THR A 46 -9.54 -12.59 -8.20
N MET A 47 -9.00 -11.52 -8.74
CA MET A 47 -8.87 -11.42 -10.16
C MET A 47 -7.99 -12.63 -10.51
N THR A 48 -8.63 -13.73 -10.90
CA THR A 48 -7.95 -14.84 -11.56
C THR A 48 -7.47 -14.25 -12.87
N TYR A 49 -6.25 -13.75 -12.86
CA TYR A 49 -5.52 -13.53 -14.09
C TYR A 49 -5.28 -14.94 -14.64
N ASP A 50 -5.99 -15.28 -15.71
CA ASP A 50 -5.61 -16.42 -16.54
C ASP A 50 -4.16 -16.23 -16.94
N ASP A 51 -3.33 -17.29 -16.79
CA ASP A 51 -1.91 -17.33 -17.17
C ASP A 51 -1.65 -17.10 -18.68
N GLU A 52 -2.63 -16.66 -19.43
CA GLU A 52 -2.59 -16.33 -20.87
C GLU A 52 -2.33 -14.85 -21.18
N TYR A 53 -1.98 -14.01 -20.20
CA TYR A 53 -1.65 -12.59 -20.45
C TYR A 53 -0.23 -12.41 -21.04
N ASN A 54 0.02 -13.07 -22.14
CA ASN A 54 1.30 -12.93 -22.86
C ASN A 54 1.20 -12.14 -24.17
N GLU A 55 0.08 -11.53 -24.52
CA GLU A 55 0.02 -10.95 -25.88
C GLU A 55 -0.61 -9.57 -26.03
N GLU A 56 -1.18 -8.83 -25.13
CA GLU A 56 -1.72 -7.51 -25.51
C GLU A 56 -1.66 -6.45 -24.43
N CYS A 57 -0.44 -5.86 -24.24
CA CYS A 57 -0.35 -4.48 -23.74
C CYS A 57 -0.87 -3.44 -24.77
N ASP A 58 -1.69 -3.84 -25.72
CA ASP A 58 -2.24 -2.98 -26.77
C ASP A 58 -3.65 -3.46 -27.11
N ASP A 59 -4.61 -3.11 -26.28
CA ASP A 59 -6.04 -3.37 -26.53
C ASP A 59 -6.67 -2.36 -27.51
N GLY A 60 -5.85 -1.48 -28.11
CA GLY A 60 -6.31 -0.44 -29.04
C GLY A 60 -6.81 0.82 -28.35
N SER A 61 -6.69 0.92 -27.03
CA SER A 61 -6.99 2.12 -26.27
C SER A 61 -5.95 3.22 -26.51
N ALA A 62 -6.26 4.46 -26.22
CA ALA A 62 -5.43 5.62 -26.55
C ALA A 62 -4.10 5.61 -25.78
N ILE A 63 -3.02 5.09 -26.38
CA ILE A 63 -1.69 5.08 -25.81
C ILE A 63 -1.11 6.49 -25.94
N THR A 64 -0.87 7.13 -24.81
CA THR A 64 -0.23 8.46 -24.80
C THR A 64 1.29 8.35 -24.91
N TYR A 65 1.91 7.29 -24.42
CA TYR A 65 3.37 7.13 -24.41
C TYR A 65 3.77 5.65 -24.40
N SER A 66 4.78 5.31 -25.20
CA SER A 66 5.37 3.98 -25.23
C SER A 66 6.88 4.07 -25.42
N SER A 67 7.69 3.61 -24.44
CA SER A 67 9.15 3.61 -24.51
C SER A 67 9.75 2.56 -23.57
N ASN A 68 10.97 2.11 -23.89
CA ASN A 68 11.77 1.21 -23.05
C ASN A 68 13.03 1.89 -22.47
N GLU A 69 13.19 3.20 -22.64
CA GLU A 69 14.44 3.89 -22.38
C GLU A 69 14.64 4.38 -20.95
N ALA A 70 13.61 4.27 -20.10
CA ALA A 70 13.70 4.67 -18.70
C ALA A 70 13.99 3.46 -17.79
N ASP A 71 14.72 3.65 -16.71
CA ASP A 71 14.90 2.70 -15.60
C ASP A 71 14.11 3.12 -14.35
N SER A 72 13.51 4.28 -14.37
CA SER A 72 12.76 4.85 -13.26
C SER A 72 11.47 5.51 -13.75
N ILE A 73 10.42 5.45 -12.90
CA ILE A 73 9.17 6.17 -13.14
C ILE A 73 8.85 7.07 -11.95
N VAL A 74 8.42 8.30 -12.25
CA VAL A 74 7.94 9.27 -11.26
C VAL A 74 6.53 9.70 -11.65
N LEU A 75 5.57 9.42 -10.77
CA LEU A 75 4.18 9.85 -10.93
C LEU A 75 3.85 10.95 -9.92
N ASN A 76 3.26 12.03 -10.42
CA ASN A 76 2.71 13.09 -9.58
C ASN A 76 1.24 13.28 -9.97
N CYS A 77 0.34 12.97 -9.06
CA CYS A 77 -1.10 13.05 -9.28
C CYS A 77 -1.76 13.91 -8.19
N LYS A 78 -2.75 14.70 -8.56
CA LYS A 78 -3.60 15.36 -7.55
C LYS A 78 -4.72 14.42 -7.10
N ALA A 79 -5.45 13.87 -8.05
CA ALA A 79 -6.51 12.90 -7.77
C ALA A 79 -6.59 11.88 -8.90
N ALA A 80 -6.25 10.62 -8.62
CA ALA A 80 -6.37 9.51 -9.57
C ALA A 80 -6.27 8.16 -8.85
N THR A 81 -7.07 7.20 -9.26
CA THR A 81 -6.77 5.80 -9.02
C THR A 81 -5.65 5.40 -9.97
N ILE A 82 -4.58 4.79 -9.44
CA ILE A 82 -3.36 4.45 -10.19
C ILE A 82 -3.19 2.94 -10.18
N ASN A 83 -3.02 2.36 -11.36
CA ASN A 83 -2.75 0.94 -11.50
C ASN A 83 -1.42 0.75 -12.28
N LEU A 84 -0.40 0.20 -11.61
CA LEU A 84 0.85 -0.19 -12.24
C LEU A 84 0.90 -1.70 -12.38
N PHE A 85 1.13 -2.17 -13.61
CA PHE A 85 1.17 -3.58 -13.94
C PHE A 85 2.37 -3.91 -14.83
N LYS A 86 2.79 -5.16 -14.84
CA LYS A 86 3.88 -5.63 -15.66
C LYS A 86 3.56 -5.57 -17.14
N CYS A 87 4.48 -5.03 -17.94
CA CYS A 87 4.39 -4.94 -19.39
C CYS A 87 5.77 -5.09 -20.03
N GLU A 88 5.86 -5.27 -21.33
CA GLU A 88 7.15 -5.32 -22.04
C GLU A 88 7.80 -3.94 -22.21
N LYS A 89 7.00 -2.89 -22.20
CA LYS A 89 7.42 -1.48 -22.37
C LYS A 89 6.61 -0.59 -21.44
N TYR A 90 7.08 0.64 -21.22
CA TYR A 90 6.23 1.64 -20.58
C TYR A 90 5.03 1.95 -21.48
N LEU A 91 3.88 1.84 -20.89
CA LEU A 91 2.59 2.12 -21.51
C LEU A 91 1.81 3.03 -20.55
N VAL A 92 1.32 4.15 -21.01
CA VAL A 92 0.40 4.99 -20.24
C VAL A 92 -0.95 4.96 -20.95
N ASN A 93 -1.90 4.25 -20.36
CA ASN A 93 -3.27 4.18 -20.87
C ASN A 93 -4.06 5.37 -20.33
N THR A 94 -4.75 6.07 -21.23
CA THR A 94 -5.51 7.29 -20.95
C THR A 94 -6.94 7.20 -21.44
N ASP A 95 -7.47 6.00 -21.66
CA ASP A 95 -8.87 5.85 -22.00
C ASP A 95 -9.73 6.58 -20.97
N GLU A 96 -10.62 7.43 -21.47
CA GLU A 96 -11.52 8.27 -20.69
C GLU A 96 -10.87 9.37 -19.81
N LEU A 97 -9.54 9.44 -19.71
CA LEU A 97 -8.85 10.54 -19.04
C LEU A 97 -8.75 11.76 -19.96
N ASP A 98 -8.95 12.97 -19.41
CA ASP A 98 -8.72 14.20 -20.17
C ASP A 98 -7.21 14.36 -20.44
N SER A 99 -6.84 14.21 -21.72
CA SER A 99 -5.44 14.33 -22.16
C SER A 99 -4.83 15.70 -21.90
N ASN A 100 -5.63 16.73 -21.62
CA ASN A 100 -5.13 18.05 -21.27
C ASN A 100 -4.56 18.09 -19.85
N ASP A 101 -5.00 17.18 -18.98
CA ASP A 101 -4.53 17.08 -17.61
C ASP A 101 -3.31 16.16 -17.45
N LEU A 102 -2.94 15.41 -18.49
CA LEU A 102 -1.82 14.49 -18.48
C LEU A 102 -0.61 15.02 -19.22
N SER A 103 0.55 14.96 -18.58
CA SER A 103 1.85 15.23 -19.19
C SER A 103 2.80 14.09 -18.96
N VAL A 104 3.34 13.51 -20.03
CA VAL A 104 4.32 12.43 -19.98
C VAL A 104 5.61 12.89 -20.66
N THR A 105 6.72 12.82 -19.93
CA THR A 105 8.05 13.19 -20.45
C THR A 105 9.09 12.16 -20.01
N ASN A 106 10.08 11.90 -20.88
CA ASN A 106 11.24 11.08 -20.54
C ASN A 106 12.49 11.97 -20.53
N SER A 107 13.17 12.02 -19.40
CA SER A 107 14.41 12.77 -19.24
C SER A 107 15.36 12.02 -18.29
N ASP A 108 16.62 11.95 -18.68
CA ASP A 108 17.69 11.38 -17.85
C ASP A 108 17.39 9.96 -17.32
N GLY A 109 16.78 9.11 -18.14
CA GLY A 109 16.42 7.75 -17.75
C GLY A 109 15.18 7.65 -16.83
N THR A 110 14.43 8.75 -16.68
CA THR A 110 13.23 8.80 -15.85
C THR A 110 12.00 9.14 -16.67
N LEU A 111 10.98 8.28 -16.60
CA LEU A 111 9.64 8.57 -17.12
C LEU A 111 8.87 9.39 -16.08
N ASN A 112 8.58 10.64 -16.40
CA ASN A 112 7.79 11.52 -15.55
C ASN A 112 6.36 11.57 -16.06
N VAL A 113 5.40 11.18 -15.23
CA VAL A 113 3.97 11.22 -15.50
C VAL A 113 3.33 12.19 -14.51
N ASN A 114 2.73 13.26 -15.01
CA ASN A 114 2.05 14.24 -14.18
C ASN A 114 0.59 14.32 -14.59
N TYR A 115 -0.30 14.08 -13.63
CA TYR A 115 -1.75 14.16 -13.82
C TYR A 115 -2.33 15.23 -12.88
N SER A 116 -2.90 16.28 -13.47
CA SER A 116 -3.24 17.53 -12.78
C SER A 116 -4.71 17.66 -12.38
N LYS A 117 -5.59 16.72 -12.73
CA LYS A 117 -7.01 16.73 -12.37
C LYS A 117 -7.18 16.82 -10.85
N GLU A 118 -8.05 17.73 -10.37
CA GLU A 118 -8.17 18.06 -8.93
C GLU A 118 -9.21 17.20 -8.19
N ALA A 119 -10.07 16.49 -8.91
CA ALA A 119 -11.13 15.69 -8.33
C ALA A 119 -11.32 14.38 -9.12
N ILE A 120 -11.59 13.31 -8.40
CA ILE A 120 -12.14 12.07 -8.97
C ILE A 120 -13.61 12.33 -9.16
N GLU A 121 -14.08 12.47 -10.40
CA GLU A 121 -15.45 12.89 -10.73
C GLU A 121 -16.47 11.77 -10.69
N ASP A 122 -16.17 10.59 -10.38
CA ASP A 122 -17.08 9.49 -10.03
C ASP A 122 -16.27 8.30 -9.57
N THR A 123 -16.83 7.49 -8.71
CA THR A 123 -16.21 6.27 -8.21
C THR A 123 -16.02 5.18 -9.27
N ASP A 124 -16.51 5.42 -10.48
CA ASP A 124 -16.43 4.50 -11.62
C ASP A 124 -15.46 5.00 -12.72
N GLY A 125 -14.64 6.03 -12.44
CA GLY A 125 -13.64 6.52 -13.40
C GLY A 125 -12.52 5.49 -13.61
N ASP A 126 -12.12 5.30 -14.87
CA ASP A 126 -11.04 4.38 -15.22
C ASP A 126 -9.72 4.79 -14.54
N PRO A 127 -8.95 3.83 -14.03
CA PRO A 127 -7.68 4.11 -13.40
C PRO A 127 -6.67 4.64 -14.42
N LEU A 128 -5.74 5.48 -13.96
CA LEU A 128 -4.51 5.77 -14.68
C LEU A 128 -3.67 4.50 -14.73
N SER A 129 -3.86 3.71 -15.77
CA SER A 129 -3.20 2.41 -15.92
C SER A 129 -1.85 2.57 -16.60
N ILE A 130 -0.79 2.07 -15.95
CA ILE A 130 0.59 2.22 -16.43
C ILE A 130 1.28 0.86 -16.47
N GLY A 131 1.59 0.42 -17.68
CA GLY A 131 2.46 -0.75 -17.89
C GLY A 131 3.91 -0.40 -17.60
N ILE A 132 4.58 -1.23 -16.83
CA ILE A 132 6.00 -1.08 -16.46
C ILE A 132 6.85 -2.25 -16.93
N PRO A 133 7.96 -2.00 -17.66
CA PRO A 133 8.84 -3.05 -18.12
C PRO A 133 9.78 -3.57 -17.04
N LYS A 134 10.33 -4.74 -17.22
CA LYS A 134 11.36 -5.32 -16.34
C LYS A 134 12.63 -4.46 -16.19
N SER A 135 12.84 -3.51 -17.11
CA SER A 135 13.92 -2.54 -17.01
C SER A 135 13.65 -1.47 -15.96
N CYS A 136 12.39 -1.25 -15.59
CA CYS A 136 12.04 -0.33 -14.49
C CYS A 136 12.60 -0.85 -13.17
N LYS A 137 13.41 -0.02 -12.52
CA LYS A 137 14.06 -0.35 -11.25
C LYS A 137 13.51 0.45 -10.09
N ASN A 138 13.00 1.64 -10.36
CA ASN A 138 12.59 2.54 -9.30
C ASN A 138 11.21 3.15 -9.61
N ILE A 139 10.35 3.13 -8.60
CA ILE A 139 9.01 3.73 -8.66
C ILE A 139 8.92 4.81 -7.59
N THR A 140 8.50 6.02 -7.97
CA THR A 140 8.15 7.09 -7.04
C THR A 140 6.76 7.62 -7.38
N ILE A 141 5.85 7.61 -6.41
CA ILE A 141 4.47 8.08 -6.58
C ILE A 141 4.13 9.10 -5.50
N LYS A 142 3.60 10.24 -5.94
CA LYS A 142 3.00 11.25 -5.07
C LYS A 142 1.58 11.51 -5.53
N CYS A 143 0.61 11.20 -4.68
CA CYS A 143 -0.80 11.36 -4.96
C CYS A 143 -1.50 12.01 -3.77
N ASN A 144 -2.35 13.02 -4.00
CA ASN A 144 -3.09 13.59 -2.88
C ASN A 144 -4.33 12.71 -2.57
N ALA A 145 -5.03 12.22 -3.61
CA ALA A 145 -6.21 11.38 -3.41
C ALA A 145 -6.34 10.31 -4.48
N GLY A 146 -6.59 9.07 -4.07
CA GLY A 146 -6.82 7.92 -4.94
C GLY A 146 -6.09 6.68 -4.46
N ASP A 147 -6.58 5.55 -4.89
CA ASP A 147 -5.99 4.26 -4.59
C ASP A 147 -4.82 3.96 -5.54
N ILE A 148 -3.82 3.25 -5.02
CA ILE A 148 -2.62 2.88 -5.77
C ILE A 148 -2.46 1.38 -5.70
N THR A 149 -2.39 0.73 -6.85
CA THR A 149 -2.09 -0.70 -6.98
C THR A 149 -0.79 -0.88 -7.77
N ILE A 150 0.11 -1.70 -7.24
CA ILE A 150 1.35 -2.12 -7.91
C ILE A 150 1.38 -3.64 -7.89
N ASP A 151 1.35 -4.25 -9.06
CA ASP A 151 1.37 -5.71 -9.20
C ASP A 151 2.53 -6.18 -10.07
N GLU A 152 3.14 -7.30 -9.67
CA GLU A 152 4.26 -7.95 -10.36
C GLU A 152 5.49 -7.05 -10.64
N PHE A 153 5.75 -6.07 -9.80
CA PHE A 153 6.96 -5.25 -9.90
C PHE A 153 8.20 -6.02 -9.45
N MET A 154 9.28 -5.90 -10.23
CA MET A 154 10.58 -6.51 -9.92
C MET A 154 11.71 -5.48 -10.07
N GLY A 155 12.02 -4.78 -8.99
CA GLY A 155 13.01 -3.69 -9.02
C GLY A 155 13.69 -3.43 -7.68
N ASN A 156 14.25 -2.25 -7.57
CA ASN A 156 15.09 -1.88 -6.44
C ASN A 156 14.29 -1.07 -5.40
N THR A 157 13.58 -0.04 -5.83
CA THR A 157 12.93 0.87 -4.88
C THR A 157 11.48 1.18 -5.24
N ILE A 158 10.66 1.30 -4.20
CA ILE A 158 9.32 1.88 -4.25
C ILE A 158 9.24 3.01 -3.22
N GLU A 159 8.84 4.20 -3.62
CA GLU A 159 8.54 5.33 -2.74
C GLU A 159 7.14 5.85 -3.06
N ILE A 160 6.21 5.77 -2.10
CA ILE A 160 4.82 6.21 -2.26
C ILE A 160 4.46 7.18 -1.14
N SER A 161 3.87 8.32 -1.52
CA SER A 161 3.26 9.28 -0.59
C SER A 161 1.84 9.58 -1.04
N VAL A 162 0.85 9.26 -0.18
CA VAL A 162 -0.58 9.48 -0.42
C VAL A 162 -1.19 10.20 0.76
N ASP A 163 -1.98 11.26 0.49
CA ASP A 163 -2.71 11.93 1.56
C ASP A 163 -4.02 11.19 1.90
N CYS A 164 -4.73 10.67 0.88
CA CYS A 164 -5.99 9.95 1.08
C CYS A 164 -6.18 8.86 0.02
N GLY A 165 -6.19 7.60 0.43
CA GLY A 165 -6.38 6.43 -0.46
C GLY A 165 -5.72 5.18 0.10
N ASN A 166 -5.97 4.07 -0.54
CA ASN A 166 -5.36 2.80 -0.19
C ASN A 166 -4.15 2.51 -1.10
N ILE A 167 -3.21 1.75 -0.57
CA ILE A 167 -2.02 1.31 -1.31
C ILE A 167 -2.01 -0.21 -1.26
N GLU A 168 -1.88 -0.83 -2.43
CA GLU A 168 -1.71 -2.27 -2.56
C GLU A 168 -0.43 -2.58 -3.35
N ILE A 169 0.42 -3.44 -2.79
CA ILE A 169 1.62 -3.96 -3.45
C ILE A 169 1.52 -5.48 -3.40
N SER A 170 1.36 -6.09 -4.57
CA SER A 170 1.17 -7.54 -4.71
C SER A 170 2.19 -8.18 -5.63
N ASN A 171 2.51 -9.46 -5.36
CA ASN A 171 3.35 -10.32 -6.20
C ASN A 171 4.68 -9.69 -6.63
N SER A 172 5.21 -8.79 -5.80
CA SER A 172 6.31 -7.89 -6.16
C SER A 172 7.60 -8.24 -5.44
N THR A 173 8.73 -7.90 -6.05
CA THR A 173 10.06 -8.02 -5.46
C THR A 173 10.73 -6.65 -5.41
N VAL A 174 11.04 -6.17 -4.20
CA VAL A 174 11.73 -4.91 -3.95
C VAL A 174 13.06 -5.21 -3.24
N SER A 175 14.19 -5.00 -3.92
CA SER A 175 15.49 -5.48 -3.43
C SER A 175 16.23 -4.54 -2.48
N ASP A 176 15.91 -3.25 -2.47
CA ASP A 176 16.69 -2.26 -1.71
C ASP A 176 15.84 -1.50 -0.66
N SER A 177 14.70 -0.90 -1.06
CA SER A 177 13.89 -0.09 -0.15
C SER A 177 12.45 0.08 -0.63
N CYS A 178 11.50 -0.05 0.29
CA CYS A 178 10.09 0.27 0.09
C CYS A 178 9.65 1.30 1.14
N VAL A 179 9.33 2.52 0.72
CA VAL A 179 8.92 3.62 1.61
C VAL A 179 7.48 3.99 1.31
N ILE A 180 6.62 3.89 2.31
CA ILE A 180 5.19 4.20 2.22
C ILE A 180 4.85 5.26 3.26
N ASN A 181 4.32 6.38 2.80
CA ASN A 181 3.74 7.43 3.65
C ASN A 181 2.27 7.58 3.29
N ASN A 182 1.37 7.24 4.19
CA ASN A 182 -0.07 7.36 3.97
C ASN A 182 -0.73 8.10 5.14
N THR A 183 -1.44 9.18 4.85
CA THR A 183 -2.12 9.95 5.89
C THR A 183 -3.47 9.35 6.25
N LEU A 184 -4.29 8.98 5.27
CA LEU A 184 -5.62 8.39 5.47
C LEU A 184 -5.86 7.26 4.48
N GLY A 185 -5.96 6.03 4.96
CA GLY A 185 -6.21 4.84 4.15
C GLY A 185 -5.42 3.65 4.66
N ASN A 186 -5.44 2.57 3.91
CA ASN A 186 -4.79 1.33 4.30
C ASN A 186 -3.62 1.01 3.37
N ALA A 187 -2.66 0.25 3.88
CA ALA A 187 -1.58 -0.31 3.08
C ALA A 187 -1.63 -1.84 3.13
N TYR A 188 -1.65 -2.47 1.97
CA TYR A 188 -1.72 -3.92 1.79
C TYR A 188 -0.49 -4.42 1.06
N PHE A 189 0.13 -5.47 1.60
CA PHE A 189 1.26 -6.16 0.98
C PHE A 189 0.90 -7.64 0.88
N TYR A 190 0.88 -8.17 -0.31
CA TYR A 190 0.46 -9.54 -0.56
C TYR A 190 1.49 -10.30 -1.42
N GLY A 191 1.90 -11.49 -0.99
CA GLY A 191 2.71 -12.41 -1.79
C GLY A 191 4.02 -11.83 -2.31
N SER A 192 4.59 -10.87 -1.60
CA SER A 192 5.73 -10.07 -2.06
C SER A 192 7.00 -10.39 -1.28
N ASP A 193 8.16 -10.09 -1.86
CA ASP A 193 9.46 -10.13 -1.20
C ASP A 193 10.02 -8.70 -1.14
N ILE A 194 10.09 -8.12 0.07
CA ILE A 194 10.42 -6.70 0.25
C ILE A 194 11.60 -6.53 1.20
N THR A 195 12.62 -5.82 0.75
CA THR A 195 13.76 -5.42 1.57
C THR A 195 13.58 -3.98 2.04
N GLY A 196 13.77 -3.76 3.34
CA GLY A 196 13.79 -2.41 3.92
C GLY A 196 12.45 -1.68 3.83
N LEU A 197 11.34 -2.33 4.24
CA LEU A 197 10.02 -1.71 4.31
C LEU A 197 9.98 -0.66 5.42
N ASN A 198 9.69 0.59 5.07
CA ASN A 198 9.37 1.66 6.00
C ASN A 198 7.98 2.20 5.68
N ALA A 199 6.98 1.85 6.50
CA ALA A 199 5.60 2.25 6.33
C ALA A 199 5.16 3.15 7.50
N ASP A 200 4.83 4.39 7.20
CA ASP A 200 4.33 5.38 8.14
C ASP A 200 2.86 5.70 7.81
N MET A 201 1.94 5.31 8.71
CA MET A 201 0.49 5.49 8.58
C MET A 201 -0.03 6.41 9.67
N VAL A 202 -0.70 7.51 9.31
CA VAL A 202 -1.33 8.39 10.31
C VAL A 202 -2.68 7.81 10.76
N SER A 203 -3.52 7.38 9.82
CA SER A 203 -4.81 6.76 10.14
C SER A 203 -5.19 5.70 9.12
N GLY A 204 -5.31 4.47 9.57
CA GLY A 204 -5.65 3.31 8.75
C GLY A 204 -4.91 2.06 9.21
N ASN A 205 -4.97 1.01 8.41
CA ASN A 205 -4.39 -0.27 8.78
C ASN A 205 -3.22 -0.64 7.86
N ILE A 206 -2.27 -1.37 8.42
CA ILE A 206 -1.25 -2.10 7.65
C ILE A 206 -1.65 -3.57 7.65
N SER A 207 -1.74 -4.16 6.47
CA SER A 207 -1.98 -5.60 6.29
C SER A 207 -0.84 -6.20 5.47
N ILE A 208 -0.17 -7.17 6.04
CA ILE A 208 0.89 -7.95 5.39
C ILE A 208 0.43 -9.39 5.36
N TYR A 209 0.39 -10.00 4.18
CA TYR A 209 0.00 -11.40 4.04
C TYR A 209 0.96 -12.14 3.12
N SER A 210 1.48 -13.28 3.56
CA SER A 210 2.39 -14.15 2.78
C SER A 210 3.54 -13.37 2.14
N THR A 211 4.05 -12.34 2.85
CA THR A 211 5.12 -11.46 2.37
C THR A 211 6.37 -11.69 3.19
N MET A 212 7.51 -11.84 2.51
CA MET A 212 8.81 -11.90 3.15
C MET A 212 9.38 -10.49 3.32
N LEU A 213 9.80 -10.16 4.53
CA LEU A 213 10.48 -8.91 4.82
C LEU A 213 11.95 -9.18 5.14
N SER A 214 12.86 -8.52 4.44
CA SER A 214 14.30 -8.67 4.64
C SER A 214 14.95 -7.37 5.09
N GLY A 215 16.06 -7.46 5.80
CA GLY A 215 16.82 -6.32 6.32
C GLY A 215 16.14 -5.61 7.48
N SER A 216 16.18 -4.28 7.50
CA SER A 216 15.62 -3.48 8.58
C SER A 216 14.29 -2.85 8.17
N ASN A 217 13.21 -3.29 8.79
CA ASN A 217 11.85 -2.90 8.45
C ASN A 217 11.21 -2.13 9.60
N LYS A 218 10.39 -1.14 9.29
CA LYS A 218 9.72 -0.30 10.25
C LYS A 218 8.27 -0.06 9.87
N LEU A 219 7.36 -0.38 10.78
CA LEU A 219 5.91 -0.22 10.60
C LEU A 219 5.38 0.70 11.70
N ASN A 220 4.93 1.90 11.34
CA ASN A 220 4.35 2.85 12.27
C ASN A 220 2.89 3.11 11.93
N VAL A 221 2.02 3.04 12.93
CA VAL A 221 0.60 3.37 12.80
C VAL A 221 0.21 4.27 13.98
N ASP A 222 -0.20 5.50 13.69
CA ASP A 222 -0.67 6.38 14.75
C ASP A 222 -2.06 5.93 15.24
N VAL A 223 -3.03 5.75 14.33
CA VAL A 223 -4.38 5.28 14.67
C VAL A 223 -4.82 4.22 13.68
N GLY A 224 -4.92 2.97 14.14
CA GLY A 224 -5.31 1.83 13.31
C GLY A 224 -4.65 0.55 13.76
N ASN A 225 -4.76 -0.50 12.96
CA ASN A 225 -4.27 -1.82 13.32
C ASN A 225 -3.17 -2.29 12.36
N ALA A 226 -2.36 -3.24 12.83
CA ALA A 226 -1.45 -4.01 12.00
C ALA A 226 -1.85 -5.49 12.03
N TYR A 227 -2.12 -6.05 10.86
CA TYR A 227 -2.43 -7.46 10.63
C TYR A 227 -1.28 -8.06 9.82
N LEU A 228 -0.44 -8.84 10.47
CA LEU A 228 0.85 -9.23 9.92
C LEU A 228 0.96 -10.76 9.87
N THR A 229 0.96 -11.33 8.67
CA THR A 229 1.23 -12.74 8.41
C THR A 229 2.47 -12.82 7.52
N PHE A 230 3.63 -12.99 8.16
CA PHE A 230 4.92 -13.05 7.47
C PHE A 230 5.15 -14.41 6.83
N LYS A 231 5.78 -14.42 5.65
CA LYS A 231 6.25 -15.65 5.02
C LYS A 231 7.51 -16.14 5.73
N GLY A 232 7.55 -17.43 6.12
CA GLY A 232 8.68 -18.04 6.81
C GLY A 232 8.35 -18.49 8.24
N TYR A 233 9.36 -18.58 9.07
CA TYR A 233 9.25 -19.00 10.47
C TYR A 233 9.50 -17.84 11.43
N PRO A 234 8.97 -17.89 12.66
CA PRO A 234 9.31 -16.91 13.70
C PRO A 234 10.81 -16.69 13.89
N SER A 235 11.61 -17.77 13.76
CA SER A 235 13.07 -17.73 13.89
C SER A 235 13.80 -16.94 12.81
N ASP A 236 13.11 -16.67 11.69
CA ASP A 236 13.70 -15.93 10.56
C ASP A 236 13.72 -14.42 10.82
N TYR A 237 13.03 -13.96 11.86
CA TYR A 237 12.87 -12.54 12.15
C TYR A 237 13.24 -12.16 13.57
N THR A 238 13.77 -10.96 13.75
CA THR A 238 13.84 -10.27 15.04
C THR A 238 12.74 -9.22 15.08
N ILE A 239 11.68 -9.45 15.86
CA ILE A 239 10.49 -8.59 15.91
C ILE A 239 10.43 -7.83 17.23
N ASN A 240 10.32 -6.50 17.15
CA ASN A 240 10.06 -5.62 18.28
C ASN A 240 8.70 -4.95 18.06
N ALA A 241 7.69 -5.34 18.80
CA ALA A 241 6.35 -4.76 18.70
C ALA A 241 6.03 -3.92 19.94
N ASN A 242 5.56 -2.70 19.74
CA ASN A 242 5.15 -1.77 20.78
C ASN A 242 3.80 -1.14 20.44
N VAL A 243 2.79 -1.45 21.24
CA VAL A 243 1.43 -0.88 21.16
C VAL A 243 1.19 -0.05 22.41
N LYS A 244 0.95 1.25 22.27
CA LYS A 244 0.76 2.15 23.40
C LYS A 244 -0.65 2.09 23.98
N VAL A 245 -1.68 1.99 23.12
CA VAL A 245 -3.09 1.87 23.49
C VAL A 245 -3.71 0.78 22.61
N GLY A 246 -3.93 -0.42 23.18
CA GLY A 246 -4.43 -1.59 22.49
C GLY A 246 -3.68 -2.84 22.92
N GLU A 247 -3.74 -3.87 22.12
CA GLU A 247 -3.21 -5.20 22.44
C GLU A 247 -2.29 -5.70 21.30
N ILE A 248 -1.35 -6.58 21.70
CA ILE A 248 -0.54 -7.37 20.78
C ILE A 248 -0.99 -8.81 20.91
N GLU A 249 -1.41 -9.42 19.81
CA GLU A 249 -1.76 -10.82 19.69
C GLU A 249 -0.70 -11.53 18.85
N CYS A 250 -0.07 -12.54 19.45
CA CYS A 250 0.94 -13.35 18.78
C CYS A 250 1.05 -14.68 19.53
N ASP A 251 0.89 -15.79 18.81
CA ASP A 251 0.97 -17.13 19.40
C ASP A 251 2.40 -17.60 19.65
N TYR A 252 3.39 -16.83 19.22
CA TYR A 252 4.82 -17.15 19.33
C TYR A 252 5.52 -16.29 20.36
N ASP A 253 6.52 -16.85 21.04
CA ASP A 253 7.39 -16.09 21.95
C ASP A 253 8.43 -15.28 21.16
N LEU A 254 8.11 -14.01 20.91
CA LEU A 254 8.97 -13.10 20.18
C LEU A 254 10.30 -12.78 20.89
N SER A 255 10.40 -13.07 22.21
CA SER A 255 11.59 -12.76 23.02
C SER A 255 12.76 -13.72 22.75
N GLU A 256 12.50 -14.89 22.20
CA GLU A 256 13.51 -15.90 21.92
C GLU A 256 14.31 -15.63 20.62
N ASN A 257 13.82 -14.74 19.73
CA ASN A 257 14.33 -14.52 18.38
C ASN A 257 15.13 -13.21 18.26
N THR A 258 16.26 -13.11 18.96
CA THR A 258 17.07 -11.88 18.99
C THR A 258 18.28 -11.90 18.04
N TYR A 259 18.39 -12.86 17.15
CA TYR A 259 19.62 -13.10 16.39
C TYR A 259 19.47 -13.03 14.86
N SER A 260 18.28 -12.79 14.34
CA SER A 260 18.11 -12.61 12.88
C SER A 260 18.57 -11.22 12.44
N ASP A 261 19.20 -11.15 11.26
CA ASP A 261 19.53 -9.89 10.59
C ASP A 261 18.30 -9.20 10.01
N ASP A 262 17.22 -9.96 9.80
CA ASP A 262 15.93 -9.44 9.34
C ASP A 262 15.12 -8.92 10.53
N LYS A 263 15.10 -7.60 10.65
CA LYS A 263 14.49 -6.90 11.79
C LYS A 263 13.19 -6.23 11.41
N ILE A 264 12.19 -6.32 12.29
CA ILE A 264 10.90 -5.69 12.13
C ILE A 264 10.57 -4.93 13.41
N ASP A 265 10.56 -3.59 13.31
CA ASP A 265 10.16 -2.70 14.38
C ASP A 265 8.74 -2.21 14.11
N ILE A 266 7.80 -2.55 15.00
CA ILE A 266 6.38 -2.21 14.89
C ILE A 266 6.04 -1.24 16.02
N SER A 267 5.43 -0.10 15.67
CA SER A 267 4.99 0.91 16.63
C SER A 267 3.57 1.36 16.32
N ILE A 268 2.64 1.11 17.25
CA ILE A 268 1.24 1.52 17.14
C ILE A 268 0.90 2.43 18.31
N LEU A 269 0.41 3.65 18.01
CA LEU A 269 0.01 4.57 19.05
C LEU A 269 -1.37 4.20 19.62
N ALA A 270 -2.36 3.92 18.76
CA ALA A 270 -3.69 3.49 19.18
C ALA A 270 -4.28 2.48 18.17
N GLY A 271 -4.45 1.24 18.60
CA GLY A 271 -4.93 0.12 17.79
C GLY A 271 -4.35 -1.20 18.26
N ASN A 272 -4.55 -2.25 17.50
CA ASN A 272 -4.08 -3.60 17.81
C ASN A 272 -3.05 -4.07 16.80
N CYS A 273 -2.19 -5.00 17.24
CA CYS A 273 -1.23 -5.69 16.40
C CYS A 273 -1.47 -7.20 16.48
N SER A 274 -1.74 -7.83 15.34
CA SER A 274 -1.78 -9.29 15.22
C SER A 274 -0.58 -9.75 14.40
N ILE A 275 0.17 -10.72 14.91
CA ILE A 275 1.38 -11.24 14.27
C ILE A 275 1.25 -12.75 14.11
N ASP A 276 1.37 -13.22 12.88
CA ASP A 276 1.35 -14.62 12.51
C ASP A 276 2.42 -14.94 11.46
N PHE A 277 2.59 -16.24 11.15
CA PHE A 277 3.59 -16.72 10.20
C PHE A 277 2.98 -17.75 9.25
N TYR A 278 3.20 -17.54 7.96
CA TYR A 278 2.77 -18.44 6.92
C TYR A 278 3.93 -19.30 6.43
N ASN A 279 3.73 -20.58 6.40
CA ASN A 279 4.72 -21.54 5.92
C ASN A 279 4.06 -22.54 4.96
N GLU A 280 4.57 -22.60 3.72
CA GLU A 280 4.04 -23.46 2.65
C GLU A 280 4.05 -24.96 2.96
N TYR A 281 4.68 -25.38 4.07
CA TYR A 281 4.79 -26.79 4.47
C TYR A 281 3.74 -27.25 5.50
N ASN A 282 2.83 -26.38 5.90
CA ASN A 282 1.81 -26.68 6.92
C ASN A 282 0.39 -26.93 6.33
N GLU A 283 0.28 -27.28 5.03
CA GLU A 283 -0.96 -27.79 4.43
C GLU A 283 -1.05 -29.33 4.49
#